data_43ce4464e6cd5aaef67d5bfcff52dd74
#
_entry.id   43ce4464e6cd5aaef67d5bfcff52dd74
#
_cell.length_a   1.000
_cell.length_b   1.000
_cell.length_c   1.000
_cell.angle_alpha   90.00
_cell.angle_beta   90.00
_cell.angle_gamma   90.00
#
_symmetry.space_group_name_H-M   'P 1'
#
loop_
_entity.id
_entity.type
_entity.pdbx_description
1 polymer ?
#
loop_
_entity_poly.entity_id
_entity_poly.type
_entity_poly.pdbx_seq_one_letter_code
_entity_poly.pdbx_strand_id
1 'polypeptide(L)'
;MFMTKLKINNGLPMGGTELQSKLIYSRLNPKLLKNKNIILSVCDPKRLKKDEINIIWQQLSYDQQNVQRMKDRKFVDDVDWFVFNSHWSFNEFRRRFNCPEYKSRVIQNCVAPFPFKIKKPKDKLKLIYTSTPWRGLAVLVRAIEILNK
;
A
#
# COMPACT_ATOMS: atom_id res chain seq x y z
N MET A 1 26.56 -9.22 4.49
CA MET A 1 25.75 -8.00 4.67
C MET A 1 25.59 -7.33 3.30
N PHE A 2 24.57 -7.75 2.53
CA PHE A 2 24.32 -7.20 1.19
C PHE A 2 23.31 -6.08 1.31
N MET A 3 23.81 -4.84 1.41
CA MET A 3 22.99 -3.66 1.13
C MET A 3 22.80 -3.57 -0.40
N THR A 4 21.70 -4.11 -0.88
CA THR A 4 21.29 -3.80 -2.25
C THR A 4 20.87 -2.33 -2.27
N LYS A 5 21.71 -1.46 -2.87
CA LYS A 5 21.38 -0.07 -3.10
C LYS A 5 20.06 0.01 -3.86
N LEU A 6 19.01 0.53 -3.23
CA LEU A 6 17.79 0.93 -3.91
C LEU A 6 18.19 1.88 -5.03
N LYS A 7 18.15 1.43 -6.29
CA LYS A 7 18.19 2.34 -7.43
C LYS A 7 16.89 3.15 -7.39
N ILE A 8 16.98 4.36 -6.86
CA ILE A 8 15.92 5.36 -6.98
C ILE A 8 15.88 5.68 -8.48
N ASN A 9 14.79 5.32 -9.15
CA ASN A 9 14.55 5.72 -10.53
C ASN A 9 14.46 7.23 -10.56
N ASN A 10 15.51 7.87 -11.06
CA ASN A 10 15.57 9.31 -11.23
C ASN A 10 14.41 9.75 -12.15
N GLY A 11 13.42 10.41 -11.57
CA GLY A 11 12.42 11.18 -12.29
C GLY A 11 10.99 10.62 -12.42
N LEU A 12 10.70 9.39 -12.01
CA LEU A 12 9.31 8.91 -12.01
C LEU A 12 8.69 9.02 -10.62
N PRO A 13 7.48 9.58 -10.49
CA PRO A 13 6.77 9.63 -9.22
C PRO A 13 6.51 8.20 -8.74
N MET A 14 6.91 7.91 -7.51
CA MET A 14 6.74 6.61 -6.89
C MET A 14 5.71 6.71 -5.77
N GLY A 15 4.59 6.02 -5.93
CA GLY A 15 3.55 5.92 -4.91
C GLY A 15 3.90 4.90 -3.82
N GLY A 16 3.05 4.86 -2.78
CA GLY A 16 3.21 3.91 -1.69
C GLY A 16 3.14 2.45 -2.14
N THR A 17 2.33 2.14 -3.14
CA THR A 17 2.18 0.78 -3.70
C THR A 17 3.46 0.29 -4.36
N GLU A 18 4.09 1.13 -5.19
CA GLU A 18 5.36 0.82 -5.87
C GLU A 18 6.50 0.66 -4.86
N LEU A 19 6.52 1.50 -3.81
CA LEU A 19 7.51 1.39 -2.74
C LEU A 19 7.35 0.07 -1.99
N GLN A 20 6.13 -0.34 -1.61
CA GLN A 20 5.87 -1.61 -0.94
C GLN A 20 6.25 -2.80 -1.83
N SER A 21 5.94 -2.75 -3.13
CA SER A 21 6.37 -3.77 -4.10
C SER A 21 7.90 -3.93 -4.11
N LYS A 22 8.63 -2.83 -4.23
CA LYS A 22 10.09 -2.85 -4.20
C LYS A 22 10.64 -3.43 -2.89
N LEU A 23 10.06 -3.07 -1.75
CA LEU A 23 10.48 -3.57 -0.44
C LEU A 23 10.27 -5.08 -0.32
N ILE A 24 9.14 -5.61 -0.78
CA ILE A 24 8.86 -7.05 -0.80
C ILE A 24 9.92 -7.78 -1.63
N TYR A 25 10.06 -7.43 -2.90
CA TYR A 25 10.95 -8.14 -3.82
C TYR A 25 12.44 -7.96 -3.51
N SER A 26 12.83 -6.89 -2.83
CA SER A 26 14.23 -6.67 -2.43
C SER A 26 14.61 -7.31 -1.11
N ARG A 27 13.65 -7.65 -0.25
CA ARG A 27 13.92 -8.11 1.11
C ARG A 27 13.47 -9.53 1.40
N LEU A 28 12.47 -10.03 0.69
CA LEU A 28 12.05 -11.41 0.85
C LEU A 28 13.03 -12.36 0.18
N ASN A 29 13.27 -13.49 0.82
CA ASN A 29 14.04 -14.57 0.21
C ASN A 29 13.33 -15.05 -1.06
N PRO A 30 14.00 -15.08 -2.24
CA PRO A 30 13.40 -15.53 -3.50
C PRO A 30 12.75 -16.93 -3.41
N LYS A 31 13.27 -17.81 -2.56
CA LYS A 31 12.68 -19.13 -2.32
C LYS A 31 11.26 -19.05 -1.74
N LEU A 32 10.98 -18.02 -0.92
CA LEU A 32 9.64 -17.78 -0.36
C LEU A 32 8.66 -17.22 -1.40
N LEU A 33 9.17 -16.60 -2.46
CA LEU A 33 8.36 -16.04 -3.55
C LEU A 33 8.05 -17.08 -4.64
N LYS A 34 8.74 -18.22 -4.64
CA LYS A 34 8.50 -19.29 -5.60
C LYS A 34 7.04 -19.75 -5.52
N ASN A 35 6.39 -19.91 -6.67
CA ASN A 35 4.98 -20.32 -6.81
C ASN A 35 3.98 -19.37 -6.11
N LYS A 36 4.33 -18.10 -5.91
CA LYS A 36 3.45 -17.08 -5.35
C LYS A 36 3.32 -15.90 -6.28
N ASN A 37 2.08 -15.58 -6.61
CA ASN A 37 1.71 -14.43 -7.42
C ASN A 37 1.17 -13.34 -6.51
N ILE A 38 2.02 -12.35 -6.17
CA ILE A 38 1.62 -11.22 -5.33
C ILE A 38 1.16 -10.06 -6.20
N ILE A 39 -0.12 -9.75 -6.11
CA ILE A 39 -0.79 -8.68 -6.86
C ILE A 39 -1.08 -7.53 -5.91
N LEU A 40 -0.51 -6.35 -6.17
CA LEU A 40 -0.78 -5.18 -5.34
C LEU A 40 -1.98 -4.40 -5.90
N SER A 41 -3.01 -4.30 -5.09
CA SER A 41 -4.17 -3.40 -5.22
C SER A 41 -5.12 -3.64 -6.39
N VAL A 42 -4.74 -4.41 -7.41
CA VAL A 42 -5.56 -4.57 -8.62
C VAL A 42 -6.31 -5.89 -8.57
N CYS A 43 -7.64 -5.81 -8.48
CA CYS A 43 -8.52 -6.96 -8.53
C CYS A 43 -8.90 -7.27 -9.99
N ASP A 44 -7.99 -7.92 -10.71
CA ASP A 44 -8.17 -8.29 -12.11
C ASP A 44 -7.96 -9.80 -12.31
N PRO A 45 -8.97 -10.56 -12.77
CA PRO A 45 -8.86 -11.99 -13.02
C PRO A 45 -7.73 -12.38 -13.97
N LYS A 46 -7.38 -11.49 -14.93
CA LYS A 46 -6.28 -11.72 -15.88
C LYS A 46 -4.89 -11.76 -15.23
N ARG A 47 -4.79 -11.27 -13.99
CA ARG A 47 -3.55 -11.30 -13.20
C ARG A 47 -3.42 -12.55 -12.35
N LEU A 48 -4.48 -13.33 -12.18
CA LEU A 48 -4.43 -14.60 -11.47
C LEU A 48 -3.69 -15.64 -12.31
N LYS A 49 -2.88 -16.46 -11.66
CA LYS A 49 -2.12 -17.53 -12.28
C LYS A 49 -2.58 -18.89 -11.76
N LYS A 50 -2.86 -19.81 -12.65
CA LYS A 50 -3.46 -21.11 -12.34
C LYS A 50 -2.59 -21.98 -11.42
N ASP A 51 -1.26 -21.92 -11.62
CA ASP A 51 -0.31 -22.80 -10.94
C ASP A 51 0.47 -22.10 -9.82
N GLU A 52 0.01 -20.90 -9.39
CA GLU A 52 0.62 -20.14 -8.31
C GLU A 52 -0.41 -19.79 -7.25
N ILE A 53 0.04 -19.61 -6.01
CA ILE A 53 -0.78 -19.08 -4.92
C ILE A 53 -1.02 -17.60 -5.18
N ASN A 54 -2.24 -17.22 -5.47
CA ASN A 54 -2.65 -15.85 -5.79
C ASN A 54 -2.93 -15.07 -4.50
N ILE A 55 -2.11 -14.06 -4.26
CA ILE A 55 -2.19 -13.20 -3.07
C ILE A 55 -2.49 -11.77 -3.53
N ILE A 56 -3.64 -11.22 -3.16
CA ILE A 56 -3.94 -9.82 -3.37
C ILE A 56 -3.56 -9.04 -2.13
N TRP A 57 -2.54 -8.18 -2.23
CA TRP A 57 -2.19 -7.23 -1.17
C TRP A 57 -2.84 -5.89 -1.44
N GLN A 58 -3.91 -5.63 -0.70
CA GLN A 58 -4.75 -4.47 -0.90
C GLN A 58 -4.14 -3.21 -0.28
N GLN A 59 -3.85 -2.22 -1.13
CA GLN A 59 -3.30 -0.91 -0.78
C GLN A 59 -4.28 0.23 -1.08
N LEU A 60 -5.34 -0.05 -1.85
CA LEU A 60 -6.35 0.93 -2.24
C LEU A 60 -7.57 0.87 -1.31
N SER A 61 -8.31 1.97 -1.25
CA SER A 61 -9.61 2.02 -0.58
C SER A 61 -10.68 1.28 -1.40
N TYR A 62 -11.73 0.85 -0.72
CA TYR A 62 -12.85 0.07 -1.29
C TYR A 62 -13.63 0.80 -2.40
N ASP A 63 -13.58 2.12 -2.44
CA ASP A 63 -14.28 2.97 -3.41
C ASP A 63 -13.54 3.11 -4.76
N GLN A 64 -12.31 2.63 -4.85
CA GLN A 64 -11.53 2.71 -6.07
C GLN A 64 -12.04 1.72 -7.14
N GLN A 65 -12.01 2.16 -8.40
CA GLN A 65 -12.48 1.35 -9.54
C GLN A 65 -11.76 0.00 -9.63
N ASN A 66 -10.45 -0.02 -9.38
CA ASN A 66 -9.61 -1.21 -9.51
C ASN A 66 -9.94 -2.34 -8.52
N VAL A 67 -10.76 -2.06 -7.50
CA VAL A 67 -11.15 -3.06 -6.48
C VAL A 67 -12.60 -3.53 -6.64
N GLN A 68 -13.40 -2.92 -7.53
CA GLN A 68 -14.83 -3.24 -7.68
C GLN A 68 -15.08 -4.69 -8.12
N ARG A 69 -14.08 -5.37 -8.70
CA ARG A 69 -14.15 -6.79 -9.03
C ARG A 69 -14.33 -7.69 -7.81
N MET A 70 -14.06 -7.20 -6.61
CA MET A 70 -14.37 -7.90 -5.34
C MET A 70 -15.86 -8.19 -5.13
N LYS A 71 -16.76 -7.57 -5.91
CA LYS A 71 -18.19 -7.90 -5.93
C LYS A 71 -18.47 -9.23 -6.61
N ASP A 72 -17.59 -9.70 -7.47
CA ASP A 72 -17.70 -10.97 -8.17
C ASP A 72 -17.22 -12.11 -7.27
N ARG A 73 -18.15 -12.96 -6.84
CA ARG A 73 -17.82 -14.10 -5.95
C ARG A 73 -16.85 -15.07 -6.57
N LYS A 74 -16.97 -15.33 -7.87
CA LYS A 74 -16.05 -16.22 -8.56
C LYS A 74 -14.62 -15.68 -8.46
N PHE A 75 -14.41 -14.37 -8.70
CA PHE A 75 -13.10 -13.75 -8.55
C PHE A 75 -12.58 -13.90 -7.11
N VAL A 76 -13.43 -13.64 -6.11
CA VAL A 76 -13.04 -13.79 -4.70
C VAL A 76 -12.67 -15.22 -4.36
N ASP A 77 -13.38 -16.22 -4.93
CA ASP A 77 -13.12 -17.63 -4.69
C ASP A 77 -11.81 -18.11 -5.37
N ASP A 78 -11.48 -17.56 -6.53
CA ASP A 78 -10.26 -17.86 -7.29
C ASP A 78 -8.98 -17.25 -6.65
N VAL A 79 -9.10 -16.31 -5.71
CA VAL A 79 -7.97 -15.75 -4.95
C VAL A 79 -7.70 -16.59 -3.71
N ASP A 80 -6.45 -16.98 -3.47
CA ASP A 80 -6.07 -17.79 -2.30
C ASP A 80 -5.99 -16.97 -1.02
N TRP A 81 -5.39 -15.77 -1.08
CA TRP A 81 -5.20 -14.91 0.08
C TRP A 81 -5.45 -13.44 -0.22
N PHE A 82 -6.10 -12.77 0.74
CA PHE A 82 -6.19 -11.31 0.79
C PHE A 82 -5.34 -10.79 1.95
N VAL A 83 -4.50 -9.80 1.65
CA VAL A 83 -3.68 -9.10 2.63
C VAL A 83 -4.10 -7.63 2.64
N PHE A 84 -4.44 -7.11 3.81
CA PHE A 84 -4.85 -5.71 4.01
C PHE A 84 -3.79 -4.97 4.79
N ASN A 85 -3.57 -3.69 4.47
CA ASN A 85 -2.58 -2.85 5.15
C ASN A 85 -3.04 -2.34 6.53
N SER A 86 -4.31 -2.52 6.90
CA SER A 86 -4.87 -2.11 8.18
C SER A 86 -6.14 -2.88 8.53
N HIS A 87 -6.49 -2.93 9.82
CA HIS A 87 -7.77 -3.47 10.28
C HIS A 87 -8.96 -2.67 9.73
N TRP A 88 -8.83 -1.36 9.60
CA TRP A 88 -9.87 -0.53 8.99
C TRP A 88 -10.15 -0.98 7.54
N SER A 89 -9.10 -1.12 6.73
CA SER A 89 -9.24 -1.59 5.35
C SER A 89 -9.89 -2.98 5.31
N PHE A 90 -9.42 -3.93 6.11
CA PHE A 90 -10.01 -5.26 6.20
C PHE A 90 -11.52 -5.21 6.54
N ASN A 91 -11.90 -4.45 7.56
CA ASN A 91 -13.29 -4.32 7.99
C ASN A 91 -14.19 -3.72 6.90
N GLU A 92 -13.71 -2.69 6.17
CA GLU A 92 -14.45 -2.09 5.06
C GLU A 92 -14.65 -3.07 3.90
N PHE A 93 -13.63 -3.84 3.52
CA PHE A 93 -13.74 -4.86 2.47
C PHE A 93 -14.63 -6.03 2.90
N ARG A 94 -14.56 -6.46 4.16
CA ARG A 94 -15.45 -7.48 4.70
C ARG A 94 -16.91 -7.01 4.65
N ARG A 95 -17.19 -5.79 5.10
CA ARG A 95 -18.54 -5.24 5.15
C ARG A 95 -19.16 -5.02 3.77
N ARG A 96 -18.37 -4.56 2.79
CA ARG A 96 -18.87 -4.14 1.48
C ARG A 96 -18.84 -5.21 0.41
N PHE A 97 -17.88 -6.10 0.48
CA PHE A 97 -17.65 -7.15 -0.51
C PHE A 97 -17.80 -8.55 0.05
N ASN A 98 -18.17 -8.68 1.32
CA ASN A 98 -18.21 -9.95 2.01
C ASN A 98 -16.90 -10.75 1.85
N CYS A 99 -15.76 -10.03 2.00
CA CYS A 99 -14.44 -10.62 1.87
C CYS A 99 -14.25 -11.69 2.96
N PRO A 100 -13.88 -12.93 2.60
CA PRO A 100 -13.82 -14.04 3.55
C PRO A 100 -12.68 -13.87 4.56
N GLU A 101 -13.03 -13.98 5.84
CA GLU A 101 -12.10 -13.80 6.95
C GLU A 101 -11.03 -14.90 7.00
N TYR A 102 -11.40 -16.13 6.71
CA TYR A 102 -10.53 -17.30 6.81
C TYR A 102 -9.31 -17.22 5.88
N LYS A 103 -9.43 -16.53 4.73
CA LYS A 103 -8.31 -16.28 3.80
C LYS A 103 -7.85 -14.82 3.76
N SER A 104 -8.13 -14.06 4.82
CA SER A 104 -7.71 -12.67 4.97
C SER A 104 -6.69 -12.50 6.08
N ARG A 105 -5.70 -11.62 5.88
CA ARG A 105 -4.70 -11.25 6.87
C ARG A 105 -4.46 -9.76 6.85
N VAL A 106 -4.14 -9.18 8.02
CA VAL A 106 -3.71 -7.79 8.13
C VAL A 106 -2.20 -7.77 8.32
N ILE A 107 -1.50 -7.18 7.36
CA ILE A 107 -0.04 -6.95 7.41
C ILE A 107 0.19 -5.49 7.09
N GLN A 108 0.61 -4.72 8.10
CA GLN A 108 0.84 -3.29 7.92
C GLN A 108 2.00 -3.03 6.98
N ASN A 109 1.93 -1.88 6.29
CA ASN A 109 3.04 -1.43 5.45
C ASN A 109 4.26 -1.15 6.30
N CYS A 110 5.43 -1.54 5.80
CA CYS A 110 6.69 -1.27 6.46
C CYS A 110 7.40 -0.09 5.82
N VAL A 111 8.27 0.54 6.61
CA VAL A 111 9.18 1.58 6.15
C VAL A 111 10.61 1.18 6.52
N ALA A 112 11.56 1.59 5.71
CA ALA A 112 12.97 1.44 6.08
C ALA A 112 13.30 2.36 7.26
N PRO A 113 14.07 1.88 8.26
CA PRO A 113 14.52 2.75 9.35
C PRO A 113 15.30 3.94 8.78
N PHE A 114 15.05 5.12 9.33
CA PHE A 114 15.80 6.32 8.96
C PHE A 114 17.22 6.21 9.51
N PRO A 115 18.27 6.33 8.66
CA PRO A 115 19.64 6.05 9.08
C PRO A 115 20.28 7.18 9.93
N PHE A 116 19.59 8.30 10.12
CA PHE A 116 20.16 9.47 10.82
C PHE A 116 19.16 10.12 11.77
N LYS A 117 19.73 10.69 12.84
CA LYS A 117 18.97 11.54 13.75
C LYS A 117 18.86 12.95 13.16
N ILE A 118 17.65 13.38 12.84
CA ILE A 118 17.41 14.76 12.37
C ILE A 118 17.29 15.66 13.59
N LYS A 119 18.15 16.68 13.68
CA LYS A 119 18.00 17.76 14.67
C LYS A 119 16.79 18.61 14.26
N LYS A 120 15.78 18.65 15.10
CA LYS A 120 14.62 19.54 14.91
C LYS A 120 15.01 20.97 15.29
N PRO A 121 14.70 21.99 14.48
CA PRO A 121 14.84 23.39 14.93
C PRO A 121 13.92 23.63 16.11
N LYS A 122 14.40 24.34 17.13
CA LYS A 122 13.64 24.62 18.35
C LYS A 122 12.71 25.84 18.23
N ASP A 123 13.01 26.70 17.29
CA ASP A 123 12.46 28.07 17.13
C ASP A 123 11.53 28.19 15.90
N LYS A 124 11.36 27.13 15.10
CA LYS A 124 10.57 27.18 13.87
C LYS A 124 9.73 25.92 13.70
N LEU A 125 8.45 26.12 13.42
CA LEU A 125 7.56 25.05 12.98
C LEU A 125 7.82 24.79 11.49
N LYS A 126 8.27 23.58 11.15
CA LYS A 126 8.40 23.14 9.76
C LYS A 126 7.24 22.21 9.42
N LEU A 127 6.44 22.60 8.46
CA LEU A 127 5.34 21.80 7.93
C LEU A 127 5.74 21.18 6.60
N ILE A 128 5.43 19.92 6.43
CA ILE A 128 5.66 19.19 5.18
C ILE A 128 4.32 18.61 4.74
N TYR A 129 3.98 18.87 3.49
CA TYR A 129 2.83 18.24 2.83
C TYR A 129 3.34 17.22 1.81
N THR A 130 3.03 15.94 2.03
CA THR A 130 3.57 14.82 1.24
C THR A 130 2.53 14.12 0.37
N SER A 131 1.34 14.70 0.23
CA SER A 131 0.25 14.16 -0.57
C SER A 131 0.04 14.97 -1.86
N THR A 132 -0.86 14.51 -2.72
CA THR A 132 -1.25 15.25 -3.93
C THR A 132 -2.03 16.52 -3.55
N PRO A 133 -1.86 17.65 -4.24
CA PRO A 133 -2.42 18.94 -3.85
C PRO A 133 -3.93 18.93 -3.57
N TRP A 134 -4.70 18.19 -4.36
CA TRP A 134 -6.16 18.08 -4.18
C TRP A 134 -6.60 17.31 -2.92
N ARG A 135 -5.69 16.69 -2.18
CA ARG A 135 -5.98 15.96 -0.93
C ARG A 135 -5.90 16.85 0.32
N GLY A 136 -6.19 18.13 0.18
CA GLY A 136 -6.32 19.04 1.31
C GLY A 136 -5.18 20.03 1.50
N LEU A 137 -4.28 20.23 0.51
CA LEU A 137 -3.24 21.27 0.59
C LEU A 137 -3.86 22.65 0.81
N ALA A 138 -4.94 22.98 0.12
CA ALA A 138 -5.64 24.26 0.27
C ALA A 138 -6.18 24.45 1.70
N VAL A 139 -6.68 23.37 2.32
CA VAL A 139 -7.16 23.42 3.73
C VAL A 139 -5.99 23.68 4.68
N LEU A 140 -4.85 23.01 4.47
CA LEU A 140 -3.64 23.23 5.27
C LEU A 140 -3.14 24.67 5.15
N VAL A 141 -3.04 25.21 3.94
CA VAL A 141 -2.62 26.62 3.70
C VAL A 141 -3.56 27.57 4.44
N ARG A 142 -4.88 27.38 4.30
CA ARG A 142 -5.86 28.22 4.98
C ARG A 142 -5.77 28.16 6.51
N ALA A 143 -5.54 26.96 7.07
CA ALA A 143 -5.33 26.80 8.50
C ALA A 143 -4.08 27.58 8.99
N ILE A 144 -2.98 27.55 8.23
CA ILE A 144 -1.76 28.31 8.56
C ILE A 144 -2.00 29.81 8.50
N GLU A 145 -2.72 30.31 7.50
CA GLU A 145 -3.09 31.73 7.40
C GLU A 145 -3.89 32.23 8.61
N ILE A 146 -4.78 31.37 9.14
CA ILE A 146 -5.57 31.69 10.35
C ILE A 146 -4.69 31.72 11.60
N LEU A 147 -3.75 30.78 11.73
CA LEU A 147 -2.88 30.66 12.88
C LEU A 147 -1.79 31.75 12.93
N ASN A 148 -1.47 32.39 11.82
CA ASN A 148 -0.48 33.47 11.74
C ASN A 148 -1.07 34.87 11.93
N LYS A 149 -2.35 35.00 12.21
CA LYS A 149 -3.03 36.24 12.59
C LYS A 149 -3.06 36.41 14.11
#